data_3b4e82465b4da22a57c8a6b7f1116395
#
_entry.id   3b4e82465b4da22a57c8a6b7f1116395
#
_cell.length_a   1.000
_cell.length_b   1.000
_cell.length_c   1.000
_cell.angle_alpha   90.00
_cell.angle_beta   90.00
_cell.angle_gamma   90.00
#
_symmetry.space_group_name_H-M   'P 1'
#
loop_
_entity.id
_entity.type
_entity.pdbx_description
1 polymer ?
#
loop_
_entity_poly.entity_id
_entity_poly.type
_entity_poly.pdbx_seq_one_letter_code
_entity_poly.pdbx_strand_id
1 'polypeptide(L)'
;MPILATRSPVDGFPVLLIFVPAVQGDPNLNRLAPTLSLYIGWQFIVAFVSVLLVIMGLIMLFDLIELARRSVSADDVGLGVLFGLAALKLPHTLQDVLPFAVMIGMMFALFRLARNSELVVIRSAGVSVWQFLAPTLLLVAGLGVFNLTVVNPFSASLYQSYEQLEEELLFKRTSALNIGVGGLWLRESQDEIQTVVHSHVVRQEERILFLSGVSIFEMDLADRFVRRFEAQDGQLLDGFFKLDHVWESAPGTESVYHEELFLPTTITIGQVQENLASPETMSFWELPQYIRFSEQSGFSALPHKLYWHSLLASPFLFCAMILVASAFYLTTNNRLGGWTKRGLAGLGAGFMLYFFSRLTYALGLSAILPLSLAAWAPTTVAALLGLTYLFHREDG
;
A
#
# COMPACT_ATOMS: atom_id res chain seq x y z
N MET A 1 -49.28 -33.16 -28.69
CA MET A 1 -50.33 -33.80 -27.90
C MET A 1 -51.16 -32.68 -27.25
N PRO A 2 -52.45 -32.54 -27.55
CA PRO A 2 -53.31 -31.51 -26.97
C PRO A 2 -53.82 -31.98 -25.60
N ILE A 3 -53.63 -31.16 -24.57
CA ILE A 3 -54.22 -31.36 -23.23
C ILE A 3 -55.60 -30.72 -23.23
N LEU A 4 -56.61 -31.58 -23.00
CA LEU A 4 -58.02 -31.25 -22.87
C LEU A 4 -58.26 -30.26 -21.70
N ALA A 5 -58.98 -29.18 -22.01
CA ALA A 5 -59.50 -28.21 -21.03
C ALA A 5 -60.75 -28.80 -20.36
N THR A 6 -60.74 -28.92 -19.03
CA THR A 6 -61.94 -29.15 -18.22
C THR A 6 -62.66 -27.82 -18.00
N ARG A 7 -63.97 -27.75 -18.48
CA ARG A 7 -64.87 -26.65 -18.21
C ARG A 7 -65.33 -26.68 -16.75
N SER A 8 -65.19 -25.56 -16.06
CA SER A 8 -66.02 -25.26 -14.88
C SER A 8 -67.21 -24.38 -15.27
N PRO A 9 -68.37 -24.62 -14.73
CA PRO A 9 -69.60 -23.93 -15.17
C PRO A 9 -69.94 -22.80 -14.21
N VAL A 10 -69.27 -21.66 -14.29
CA VAL A 10 -69.83 -20.39 -13.77
C VAL A 10 -69.16 -19.23 -14.53
N ASP A 11 -70.10 -18.40 -15.13
CA ASP A 11 -69.86 -17.06 -15.65
C ASP A 11 -69.18 -16.87 -17.00
N GLY A 12 -69.99 -16.58 -17.96
CA GLY A 12 -69.91 -16.29 -19.39
C GLY A 12 -68.97 -15.16 -19.86
N PHE A 13 -67.74 -15.12 -19.51
CA PHE A 13 -66.69 -14.30 -20.18
C PHE A 13 -65.62 -15.19 -20.81
N PRO A 14 -65.38 -15.06 -22.13
CA PRO A 14 -64.25 -15.79 -22.74
C PRO A 14 -62.94 -15.23 -22.21
N VAL A 15 -62.24 -16.04 -21.41
CA VAL A 15 -60.83 -15.76 -21.05
C VAL A 15 -60.00 -15.91 -22.32
N LEU A 16 -59.65 -14.79 -22.94
CA LEU A 16 -58.68 -14.75 -24.03
C LEU A 16 -57.32 -15.14 -23.48
N LEU A 17 -56.95 -16.41 -23.57
CA LEU A 17 -55.59 -16.87 -23.28
C LEU A 17 -54.67 -16.23 -24.31
N ILE A 18 -54.08 -15.08 -23.93
CA ILE A 18 -52.95 -14.51 -24.66
C ILE A 18 -51.81 -15.50 -24.51
N PHE A 19 -51.57 -16.26 -25.57
CA PHE A 19 -50.37 -17.09 -25.70
C PHE A 19 -49.19 -16.14 -25.80
N VAL A 20 -48.51 -15.87 -24.66
CA VAL A 20 -47.18 -15.24 -24.67
C VAL A 20 -46.22 -16.34 -25.10
N PRO A 21 -45.65 -16.29 -26.31
CA PRO A 21 -44.60 -17.25 -26.67
C PRO A 21 -43.47 -17.12 -25.65
N ALA A 22 -43.07 -18.23 -25.07
CA ALA A 22 -41.85 -18.28 -24.28
C ALA A 22 -40.74 -17.71 -25.17
N VAL A 23 -40.23 -16.54 -24.79
CA VAL A 23 -39.07 -15.95 -25.43
C VAL A 23 -37.93 -16.94 -25.14
N GLN A 24 -37.64 -17.78 -26.14
CA GLN A 24 -36.42 -18.56 -26.17
C GLN A 24 -35.29 -17.53 -26.06
N GLY A 25 -34.55 -17.55 -24.94
CA GLY A 25 -33.42 -16.68 -24.72
C GLY A 25 -32.47 -16.79 -25.89
N ASP A 26 -32.36 -15.71 -26.65
CA ASP A 26 -31.43 -15.59 -27.76
C ASP A 26 -30.02 -15.79 -27.20
N PRO A 27 -29.22 -16.79 -27.68
CA PRO A 27 -27.87 -17.03 -27.19
C PRO A 27 -26.93 -15.86 -27.40
N ASN A 28 -27.36 -14.83 -28.13
CA ASN A 28 -26.63 -13.57 -28.33
C ASN A 28 -26.82 -12.53 -27.21
N LEU A 29 -27.74 -12.73 -26.25
CA LEU A 29 -27.87 -11.88 -25.05
C LEU A 29 -26.73 -12.02 -24.03
N ASN A 30 -25.88 -13.04 -24.21
CA ASN A 30 -24.66 -13.21 -23.40
C ASN A 30 -23.48 -12.29 -23.81
N ARG A 31 -23.63 -11.47 -24.85
CA ARG A 31 -22.64 -10.46 -25.18
C ARG A 31 -22.94 -9.22 -24.34
N LEU A 32 -22.05 -8.90 -23.41
CA LEU A 32 -22.01 -7.59 -22.74
C LEU A 32 -22.25 -6.52 -23.82
N ALA A 33 -23.39 -5.83 -23.78
CA ALA A 33 -23.62 -4.73 -24.72
C ALA A 33 -22.50 -3.70 -24.47
N PRO A 34 -21.57 -3.47 -25.39
CA PRO A 34 -20.38 -2.67 -25.13
C PRO A 34 -20.71 -1.25 -24.68
N THR A 35 -21.85 -0.74 -25.13
CA THR A 35 -22.38 0.56 -24.73
C THR A 35 -22.76 0.63 -23.24
N LEU A 36 -23.41 -0.41 -22.71
CA LEU A 36 -23.78 -0.47 -21.29
C LEU A 36 -22.53 -0.64 -20.41
N SER A 37 -21.61 -1.51 -20.81
CA SER A 37 -20.35 -1.73 -20.10
C SER A 37 -19.52 -0.44 -20.02
N LEU A 38 -19.39 0.29 -21.13
CA LEU A 38 -18.68 1.56 -21.19
C LEU A 38 -19.37 2.62 -20.33
N TYR A 39 -20.71 2.66 -20.35
CA TYR A 39 -21.48 3.60 -19.55
C TYR A 39 -21.29 3.37 -18.04
N ILE A 40 -21.39 2.13 -17.58
CA ILE A 40 -21.20 1.78 -16.17
C ILE A 40 -19.75 2.09 -15.73
N GLY A 41 -18.77 1.68 -16.55
CA GLY A 41 -17.35 1.98 -16.29
C GLY A 41 -17.09 3.49 -16.20
N TRP A 42 -17.68 4.29 -17.09
CA TRP A 42 -17.55 5.75 -17.06
C TRP A 42 -18.18 6.37 -15.82
N GLN A 43 -19.39 5.93 -15.43
CA GLN A 43 -20.04 6.40 -14.19
C GLN A 43 -19.17 6.10 -12.96
N PHE A 44 -18.58 4.90 -12.92
CA PHE A 44 -17.63 4.54 -11.86
C PHE A 44 -16.39 5.44 -11.87
N ILE A 45 -15.74 5.64 -13.04
CA ILE A 45 -14.53 6.47 -13.14
C ILE A 45 -14.80 7.90 -12.65
N VAL A 46 -15.89 8.51 -13.10
CA VAL A 46 -16.25 9.88 -12.69
C VAL A 46 -16.48 9.96 -11.18
N ALA A 47 -17.20 8.99 -10.61
CA ALA A 47 -17.44 8.92 -9.18
C ALA A 47 -16.12 8.69 -8.40
N PHE A 48 -15.31 7.72 -8.84
CA PHE A 48 -14.02 7.39 -8.23
C PHE A 48 -13.07 8.59 -8.24
N VAL A 49 -12.88 9.25 -9.38
CA VAL A 49 -12.01 10.42 -9.49
C VAL A 49 -12.50 11.57 -8.61
N SER A 50 -13.81 11.79 -8.56
CA SER A 50 -14.40 12.83 -7.68
C SER A 50 -14.10 12.56 -6.21
N VAL A 51 -14.30 11.32 -5.76
CA VAL A 51 -13.99 10.88 -4.39
C VAL A 51 -12.49 11.00 -4.11
N LEU A 52 -11.65 10.54 -5.06
CA LEU A 52 -10.20 10.59 -4.93
C LEU A 52 -9.69 12.02 -4.77
N LEU A 53 -10.20 12.97 -5.54
CA LEU A 53 -9.84 14.40 -5.43
C LEU A 53 -10.22 14.99 -4.07
N VAL A 54 -11.40 14.64 -3.54
CA VAL A 54 -11.81 15.07 -2.20
C VAL A 54 -10.89 14.51 -1.13
N ILE A 55 -10.60 13.20 -1.19
CA ILE A 55 -9.70 12.54 -0.24
C ILE A 55 -8.29 13.13 -0.33
N MET A 56 -7.79 13.35 -1.54
CA MET A 56 -6.48 13.96 -1.79
C MET A 56 -6.38 15.36 -1.16
N GLY A 57 -7.42 16.18 -1.32
CA GLY A 57 -7.47 17.51 -0.70
C GLY A 57 -7.47 17.45 0.83
N LEU A 58 -8.19 16.49 1.42
CA LEU A 58 -8.20 16.27 2.87
C LEU A 58 -6.84 15.79 3.38
N ILE A 59 -6.22 14.82 2.72
CA ILE A 59 -4.88 14.33 3.08
C ILE A 59 -3.89 15.48 3.05
N MET A 60 -3.87 16.24 1.96
CA MET A 60 -2.98 17.39 1.80
C MET A 60 -3.15 18.40 2.93
N LEU A 61 -4.40 18.69 3.32
CA LEU A 61 -4.70 19.60 4.42
C LEU A 61 -4.17 19.07 5.77
N PHE A 62 -4.42 17.79 6.07
CA PHE A 62 -3.95 17.20 7.33
C PHE A 62 -2.42 17.08 7.38
N ASP A 63 -1.78 16.68 6.28
CA ASP A 63 -0.32 16.60 6.21
C ASP A 63 0.33 17.99 6.37
N LEU A 64 -0.24 19.03 5.76
CA LEU A 64 0.24 20.41 5.98
C LEU A 64 0.14 20.86 7.44
N ILE A 65 -0.98 20.57 8.11
CA ILE A 65 -1.17 20.89 9.52
C ILE A 65 -0.15 20.14 10.39
N GLU A 66 0.06 18.85 10.11
CA GLU A 66 1.00 18.02 10.86
C GLU A 66 2.45 18.47 10.66
N LEU A 67 2.85 18.74 9.41
CA LEU A 67 4.18 19.26 9.09
C LEU A 67 4.40 20.65 9.70
N ALA A 68 3.40 21.54 9.64
CA ALA A 68 3.47 22.84 10.30
C ALA A 68 3.63 22.71 11.82
N ARG A 69 2.93 21.75 12.44
CA ARG A 69 3.09 21.46 13.88
C ARG A 69 4.49 21.00 14.24
N ARG A 70 5.09 20.13 13.40
CA ARG A 70 6.46 19.61 13.60
C ARG A 70 7.53 20.66 13.34
N SER A 71 7.29 21.59 12.41
CA SER A 71 8.23 22.65 12.04
C SER A 71 8.35 23.79 13.08
N VAL A 72 7.46 23.86 14.09
CA VAL A 72 7.53 24.87 15.16
C VAL A 72 8.88 24.85 15.91
N SER A 73 9.56 23.69 15.95
CA SER A 73 10.87 23.52 16.57
C SER A 73 12.06 23.76 15.61
N ALA A 74 11.78 23.96 14.32
CA ALA A 74 12.79 24.18 13.28
C ALA A 74 12.67 25.65 12.83
N ASP A 75 13.66 26.48 13.24
CA ASP A 75 13.75 27.88 12.81
C ASP A 75 13.90 27.93 11.28
N ASP A 76 13.07 28.75 10.60
CA ASP A 76 13.14 29.11 9.17
C ASP A 76 12.53 28.15 8.12
N VAL A 77 11.66 27.20 8.45
CA VAL A 77 10.98 26.40 7.40
C VAL A 77 9.75 27.16 6.85
N GLY A 78 9.87 27.70 5.64
CA GLY A 78 8.78 28.44 4.98
C GLY A 78 7.62 27.54 4.55
N LEU A 79 6.39 28.10 4.48
CA LEU A 79 5.17 27.39 4.04
C LEU A 79 5.32 26.67 2.68
N GLY A 80 6.12 27.22 1.75
CA GLY A 80 6.40 26.63 0.46
C GLY A 80 7.15 25.28 0.56
N VAL A 81 8.08 25.17 1.51
CA VAL A 81 8.83 23.92 1.78
C VAL A 81 7.89 22.87 2.37
N LEU A 82 7.03 23.26 3.33
CA LEU A 82 6.04 22.35 3.91
C LEU A 82 5.06 21.83 2.89
N PHE A 83 4.62 22.68 1.95
CA PHE A 83 3.78 22.26 0.83
C PHE A 83 4.51 21.28 -0.08
N GLY A 84 5.79 21.52 -0.37
CA GLY A 84 6.64 20.60 -1.14
C GLY A 84 6.78 19.23 -0.48
N LEU A 85 7.04 19.20 0.84
CA LEU A 85 7.12 17.96 1.62
C LEU A 85 5.79 17.20 1.62
N ALA A 86 4.67 17.90 1.84
CA ALA A 86 3.34 17.28 1.79
C ALA A 86 3.04 16.70 0.40
N ALA A 87 3.43 17.39 -0.69
CA ALA A 87 3.24 16.93 -2.04
C ALA A 87 4.09 15.68 -2.37
N LEU A 88 5.30 15.57 -1.84
CA LEU A 88 6.16 14.37 -1.98
C LEU A 88 5.57 13.15 -1.27
N LYS A 89 4.99 13.34 -0.09
CA LYS A 89 4.36 12.28 0.70
C LYS A 89 3.01 11.82 0.14
N LEU A 90 2.29 12.74 -0.52
CA LEU A 90 0.90 12.54 -0.95
C LEU A 90 0.64 11.24 -1.73
N PRO A 91 1.45 10.84 -2.76
CA PRO A 91 1.19 9.63 -3.53
C PRO A 91 1.25 8.36 -2.68
N HIS A 92 2.14 8.31 -1.69
CA HIS A 92 2.23 7.19 -0.76
C HIS A 92 0.99 7.10 0.13
N THR A 93 0.62 8.17 0.81
CA THR A 93 -0.56 8.21 1.67
C THR A 93 -1.85 7.93 0.88
N LEU A 94 -1.89 8.36 -0.39
CA LEU A 94 -3.02 8.10 -1.27
C LEU A 94 -3.17 6.61 -1.59
N GLN A 95 -2.07 5.86 -1.79
CA GLN A 95 -2.12 4.41 -2.02
C GLN A 95 -2.76 3.65 -0.86
N ASP A 96 -2.51 4.06 0.37
CA ASP A 96 -3.09 3.47 1.58
C ASP A 96 -4.62 3.57 1.63
N VAL A 97 -5.17 4.66 1.10
CA VAL A 97 -6.61 4.92 1.10
C VAL A 97 -7.31 4.58 -0.20
N LEU A 98 -6.56 4.16 -1.22
CA LEU A 98 -7.09 3.82 -2.55
C LEU A 98 -8.22 2.75 -2.51
N PRO A 99 -8.11 1.67 -1.72
CA PRO A 99 -9.18 0.67 -1.61
C PRO A 99 -10.51 1.28 -1.16
N PHE A 100 -10.45 2.30 -0.28
CA PHE A 100 -11.66 3.02 0.19
C PHE A 100 -12.20 3.96 -0.87
N ALA A 101 -11.33 4.67 -1.57
CA ALA A 101 -11.73 5.51 -2.68
C ALA A 101 -12.46 4.70 -3.76
N VAL A 102 -11.98 3.49 -4.06
CA VAL A 102 -12.64 2.52 -4.97
C VAL A 102 -14.03 2.13 -4.43
N MET A 103 -14.11 1.76 -3.16
CA MET A 103 -15.39 1.35 -2.54
C MET A 103 -16.40 2.50 -2.51
N ILE A 104 -16.00 3.67 -2.02
CA ILE A 104 -16.87 4.86 -1.93
C ILE A 104 -17.26 5.32 -3.34
N GLY A 105 -16.33 5.31 -4.30
CA GLY A 105 -16.60 5.62 -5.70
C GLY A 105 -17.66 4.70 -6.30
N MET A 106 -17.55 3.39 -6.04
CA MET A 106 -18.59 2.43 -6.49
C MET A 106 -19.93 2.66 -5.80
N MET A 107 -19.92 2.92 -4.48
CA MET A 107 -21.15 3.25 -3.75
C MET A 107 -21.82 4.49 -4.33
N PHE A 108 -21.03 5.52 -4.66
CA PHE A 108 -21.56 6.76 -5.24
C PHE A 108 -22.11 6.56 -6.66
N ALA A 109 -21.42 5.76 -7.49
CA ALA A 109 -21.90 5.38 -8.82
C ALA A 109 -23.23 4.62 -8.74
N LEU A 110 -23.30 3.60 -7.88
CA LEU A 110 -24.52 2.82 -7.66
C LEU A 110 -25.66 3.66 -7.08
N PHE A 111 -25.36 4.55 -6.15
CA PHE A 111 -26.34 5.51 -5.62
C PHE A 111 -26.94 6.37 -6.71
N ARG A 112 -26.11 6.92 -7.60
CA ARG A 112 -26.56 7.75 -8.73
C ARG A 112 -27.45 6.97 -9.70
N LEU A 113 -27.02 5.76 -10.10
CA LEU A 113 -27.79 4.88 -10.99
C LEU A 113 -29.14 4.49 -10.36
N ALA A 114 -29.13 4.21 -9.06
CA ALA A 114 -30.33 3.85 -8.34
C ALA A 114 -31.29 5.04 -8.16
N ARG A 115 -30.79 6.24 -7.87
CA ARG A 115 -31.60 7.47 -7.74
C ARG A 115 -32.27 7.85 -9.05
N ASN A 116 -31.60 7.64 -10.16
CA ASN A 116 -32.15 7.89 -11.49
C ASN A 116 -33.07 6.74 -12.01
N SER A 117 -33.32 5.70 -11.18
CA SER A 117 -34.04 4.49 -11.55
C SER A 117 -33.41 3.66 -12.70
N GLU A 118 -32.20 3.99 -13.12
CA GLU A 118 -31.45 3.31 -14.17
C GLU A 118 -31.16 1.85 -13.80
N LEU A 119 -30.83 1.61 -12.53
CA LEU A 119 -30.57 0.27 -12.00
C LEU A 119 -31.81 -0.66 -12.15
N VAL A 120 -32.99 -0.12 -11.94
CA VAL A 120 -34.26 -0.87 -12.10
C VAL A 120 -34.48 -1.22 -13.57
N VAL A 121 -34.22 -0.27 -14.48
CA VAL A 121 -34.35 -0.49 -15.93
C VAL A 121 -33.38 -1.57 -16.41
N ILE A 122 -32.12 -1.51 -15.99
CA ILE A 122 -31.08 -2.50 -16.33
C ILE A 122 -31.51 -3.91 -15.86
N ARG A 123 -32.02 -4.03 -14.64
CA ARG A 123 -32.50 -5.30 -14.09
C ARG A 123 -33.72 -5.82 -14.78
N SER A 124 -34.69 -4.95 -15.12
CA SER A 124 -35.91 -5.35 -15.86
C SER A 124 -35.62 -5.83 -17.29
N ALA A 125 -34.48 -5.40 -17.86
CA ALA A 125 -33.97 -5.90 -19.14
C ALA A 125 -33.30 -7.29 -19.05
N GLY A 126 -33.27 -7.93 -17.85
CA GLY A 126 -32.73 -9.27 -17.65
C GLY A 126 -31.18 -9.33 -17.50
N VAL A 127 -30.52 -8.19 -17.29
CA VAL A 127 -29.05 -8.15 -17.06
C VAL A 127 -28.75 -8.66 -15.67
N SER A 128 -27.89 -9.70 -15.57
CA SER A 128 -27.47 -10.24 -14.29
C SER A 128 -26.55 -9.27 -13.54
N VAL A 129 -26.47 -9.42 -12.21
CA VAL A 129 -25.57 -8.61 -11.38
C VAL A 129 -24.11 -8.79 -11.81
N TRP A 130 -23.72 -9.98 -12.19
CA TRP A 130 -22.37 -10.29 -12.65
C TRP A 130 -22.03 -9.60 -13.98
N GLN A 131 -22.95 -9.61 -14.94
CA GLN A 131 -22.80 -8.88 -16.21
C GLN A 131 -22.69 -7.37 -15.99
N PHE A 132 -23.43 -6.86 -15.01
CA PHE A 132 -23.38 -5.45 -14.61
C PHE A 132 -22.05 -5.08 -13.95
N LEU A 133 -21.52 -5.92 -13.04
CA LEU A 133 -20.29 -5.65 -12.30
C LEU A 133 -19.00 -5.95 -13.09
N ALA A 134 -19.04 -6.89 -14.04
CA ALA A 134 -17.87 -7.36 -14.77
C ALA A 134 -17.02 -6.22 -15.38
N PRO A 135 -17.57 -5.22 -16.09
CA PRO A 135 -16.75 -4.13 -16.65
C PRO A 135 -16.05 -3.31 -15.57
N THR A 136 -16.72 -3.05 -14.45
CA THR A 136 -16.13 -2.30 -13.32
C THR A 136 -15.07 -3.13 -12.61
N LEU A 137 -15.28 -4.43 -12.43
CA LEU A 137 -14.29 -5.33 -11.84
C LEU A 137 -13.02 -5.43 -12.71
N LEU A 138 -13.17 -5.56 -14.02
CA LEU A 138 -12.03 -5.56 -14.95
C LEU A 138 -11.26 -4.24 -14.92
N LEU A 139 -11.96 -3.12 -14.91
CA LEU A 139 -11.37 -1.79 -14.83
C LEU A 139 -10.59 -1.62 -13.52
N VAL A 140 -11.18 -2.04 -12.40
CA VAL A 140 -10.55 -1.91 -11.07
C VAL A 140 -9.40 -2.90 -10.89
N ALA A 141 -9.48 -4.10 -11.44
CA ALA A 141 -8.33 -5.03 -11.51
C ALA A 141 -7.18 -4.40 -12.30
N GLY A 142 -7.47 -3.80 -13.47
CA GLY A 142 -6.48 -3.04 -14.24
C GLY A 142 -5.89 -1.86 -13.48
N LEU A 143 -6.73 -1.11 -12.75
CA LEU A 143 -6.28 -0.02 -11.86
C LEU A 143 -5.35 -0.55 -10.76
N GLY A 144 -5.66 -1.70 -10.16
CA GLY A 144 -4.83 -2.32 -9.14
C GLY A 144 -3.46 -2.77 -9.68
N VAL A 145 -3.44 -3.37 -10.87
CA VAL A 145 -2.18 -3.73 -11.55
C VAL A 145 -1.39 -2.47 -11.91
N PHE A 146 -2.03 -1.44 -12.43
CA PHE A 146 -1.40 -0.15 -12.73
C PHE A 146 -0.83 0.51 -11.47
N ASN A 147 -1.59 0.48 -10.37
CA ASN A 147 -1.11 0.96 -9.08
C ASN A 147 0.16 0.23 -8.63
N LEU A 148 0.18 -1.10 -8.72
CA LEU A 148 1.30 -1.94 -8.32
C LEU A 148 2.54 -1.71 -9.19
N THR A 149 2.36 -1.63 -10.53
CA THR A 149 3.48 -1.64 -11.49
C THR A 149 4.04 -0.26 -11.80
N VAL A 150 3.22 0.78 -11.74
CA VAL A 150 3.57 2.15 -12.15
C VAL A 150 3.50 3.14 -10.98
N VAL A 151 2.35 3.18 -10.29
CA VAL A 151 2.15 4.19 -9.24
C VAL A 151 3.03 3.90 -8.02
N ASN A 152 3.17 2.63 -7.62
CA ASN A 152 3.99 2.27 -6.46
C ASN A 152 5.48 2.62 -6.63
N PRO A 153 6.18 2.29 -7.75
CA PRO A 153 7.57 2.71 -7.94
C PRO A 153 7.73 4.23 -7.92
N PHE A 154 6.82 4.96 -8.57
CA PHE A 154 6.83 6.42 -8.57
C PHE A 154 6.61 6.99 -7.16
N SER A 155 5.66 6.45 -6.43
CA SER A 155 5.36 6.83 -5.05
C SER A 155 6.52 6.55 -4.10
N ALA A 156 7.17 5.38 -4.23
CA ALA A 156 8.32 4.99 -3.42
C ALA A 156 9.50 5.97 -3.59
N SER A 157 9.80 6.37 -4.83
CA SER A 157 10.87 7.34 -5.09
C SER A 157 10.58 8.74 -4.52
N LEU A 158 9.32 9.18 -4.58
CA LEU A 158 8.91 10.45 -3.97
C LEU A 158 8.92 10.38 -2.44
N TYR A 159 8.49 9.26 -1.87
CA TYR A 159 8.48 9.05 -0.43
C TYR A 159 9.90 8.97 0.14
N GLN A 160 10.84 8.33 -0.59
CA GLN A 160 12.26 8.35 -0.25
C GLN A 160 12.81 9.78 -0.21
N SER A 161 12.49 10.60 -1.22
CA SER A 161 12.89 12.02 -1.24
C SER A 161 12.25 12.82 -0.10
N TYR A 162 11.01 12.49 0.27
CA TYR A 162 10.33 13.07 1.41
C TYR A 162 11.06 12.75 2.72
N GLU A 163 11.39 11.48 3.00
CA GLU A 163 12.11 11.08 4.22
C GLU A 163 13.46 11.80 4.33
N GLN A 164 14.24 11.83 3.24
CA GLN A 164 15.54 12.52 3.22
C GLN A 164 15.42 14.02 3.54
N LEU A 165 14.45 14.72 2.90
CA LEU A 165 14.23 16.14 3.14
C LEU A 165 13.64 16.41 4.53
N GLU A 166 12.76 15.55 5.04
CA GLU A 166 12.19 15.66 6.38
C GLU A 166 13.29 15.55 7.44
N GLU A 167 14.20 14.57 7.31
CA GLU A 167 15.34 14.40 8.21
C GLU A 167 16.27 15.63 8.19
N GLU A 168 16.61 16.12 7.01
CA GLU A 168 17.50 17.27 6.84
C GLU A 168 16.89 18.57 7.39
N LEU A 169 15.62 18.84 7.05
CA LEU A 169 14.99 20.14 7.33
C LEU A 169 14.35 20.21 8.71
N LEU A 170 13.71 19.14 9.18
CA LEU A 170 12.95 19.15 10.44
C LEU A 170 13.73 18.60 11.61
N PHE A 171 14.55 17.58 11.41
CA PHE A 171 15.30 16.95 12.51
C PHE A 171 16.77 17.37 12.58
N LYS A 172 17.29 18.13 11.59
CA LYS A 172 18.70 18.51 11.48
C LYS A 172 19.65 17.30 11.70
N ARG A 173 19.16 16.10 11.42
CA ARG A 173 19.93 14.86 11.47
C ARG A 173 20.38 14.56 10.04
N THR A 174 21.68 14.66 9.82
CA THR A 174 22.25 14.03 8.62
C THR A 174 22.11 12.52 8.86
N SER A 175 21.32 11.86 8.03
CA SER A 175 21.09 10.40 8.17
C SER A 175 22.46 9.70 8.20
N ALA A 176 22.83 9.20 9.38
CA ALA A 176 24.16 8.70 9.64
C ALA A 176 24.35 7.25 9.14
N LEU A 177 23.28 6.62 8.63
CA LEU A 177 23.25 5.19 8.38
C LEU A 177 22.50 4.88 7.08
N ASN A 178 23.16 4.16 6.18
CA ASN A 178 22.54 3.62 4.98
C ASN A 178 22.99 2.18 4.77
N ILE A 179 22.06 1.24 4.76
CA ILE A 179 22.31 -0.17 4.49
C ILE A 179 21.54 -0.56 3.24
N GLY A 180 22.26 -0.99 2.22
CA GLY A 180 21.66 -1.38 0.95
C GLY A 180 22.49 -2.43 0.22
N VAL A 181 22.13 -2.70 -1.02
CA VAL A 181 22.81 -3.66 -1.91
C VAL A 181 24.29 -3.28 -2.14
N GLY A 182 24.66 -2.01 -1.90
CA GLY A 182 26.03 -1.50 -2.02
C GLY A 182 26.88 -1.60 -0.73
N GLY A 183 26.39 -2.28 0.31
CA GLY A 183 27.06 -2.40 1.60
C GLY A 183 26.49 -1.49 2.68
N LEU A 184 27.23 -1.37 3.77
CA LEU A 184 26.89 -0.55 4.93
C LEU A 184 27.70 0.76 4.88
N TRP A 185 26.99 1.87 4.99
CA TRP A 185 27.59 3.19 5.21
C TRP A 185 27.11 3.74 6.54
N LEU A 186 28.06 4.06 7.44
CA LEU A 186 27.79 4.68 8.72
C LEU A 186 28.51 6.01 8.78
N ARG A 187 27.85 7.04 9.30
CA ARG A 187 28.51 8.32 9.60
C ARG A 187 28.23 8.69 11.04
N GLU A 188 29.25 8.99 11.76
CA GLU A 188 29.26 9.41 13.17
C GLU A 188 30.02 10.72 13.30
N SER A 189 29.51 11.63 14.14
CA SER A 189 30.23 12.84 14.51
C SER A 189 30.41 12.82 16.02
N GLN A 190 31.63 12.73 16.46
CA GLN A 190 32.00 12.73 17.88
C GLN A 190 33.07 13.81 18.12
N ASP A 191 32.77 14.73 19.02
CA ASP A 191 33.62 15.89 19.34
C ASP A 191 33.99 16.72 18.08
N GLU A 192 35.26 16.73 17.66
CA GLU A 192 35.73 17.49 16.50
C GLU A 192 36.02 16.59 15.27
N ILE A 193 35.68 15.30 15.34
CA ILE A 193 35.99 14.32 14.30
C ILE A 193 34.69 13.75 13.73
N GLN A 194 34.60 13.70 12.41
CA GLN A 194 33.58 12.97 11.67
C GLN A 194 34.18 11.64 11.19
N THR A 195 33.57 10.55 11.57
CA THR A 195 33.97 9.20 11.16
C THR A 195 32.96 8.65 10.16
N VAL A 196 33.41 8.24 8.98
CA VAL A 196 32.63 7.54 7.97
C VAL A 196 33.13 6.12 7.84
N VAL A 197 32.28 5.17 8.15
CA VAL A 197 32.56 3.73 8.04
C VAL A 197 31.84 3.17 6.82
N HIS A 198 32.56 2.49 5.96
CA HIS A 198 32.04 1.73 4.86
C HIS A 198 32.42 0.27 4.99
N SER A 199 31.49 -0.64 4.77
CA SER A 199 31.75 -2.07 4.70
C SER A 199 31.05 -2.69 3.48
N HIS A 200 31.76 -3.51 2.74
CA HIS A 200 31.22 -4.17 1.53
C HIS A 200 30.24 -5.27 1.89
N VAL A 201 30.50 -6.03 2.95
CA VAL A 201 29.64 -7.13 3.40
C VAL A 201 29.34 -6.95 4.87
N VAL A 202 28.06 -7.08 5.19
CA VAL A 202 27.56 -7.00 6.57
C VAL A 202 26.83 -8.28 6.88
N ARG A 203 27.12 -8.88 8.02
CA ARG A 203 26.40 -10.05 8.54
C ARG A 203 26.10 -9.83 10.02
N GLN A 204 24.87 -10.04 10.39
CA GLN A 204 24.48 -10.04 11.79
C GLN A 204 24.35 -11.48 12.29
N GLU A 205 25.05 -11.79 13.38
CA GLU A 205 24.91 -13.03 14.13
C GLU A 205 24.62 -12.69 15.59
N GLU A 206 23.45 -13.09 16.07
CA GLU A 206 22.96 -12.75 17.42
C GLU A 206 22.99 -11.24 17.72
N ARG A 207 23.95 -10.78 18.54
CA ARG A 207 24.15 -9.39 18.95
C ARG A 207 25.47 -8.79 18.44
N ILE A 208 26.10 -9.41 17.46
CA ILE A 208 27.35 -8.94 16.87
C ILE A 208 27.11 -8.65 15.40
N LEU A 209 27.57 -7.51 14.93
CA LEU A 209 27.59 -7.15 13.53
C LEU A 209 28.98 -7.39 12.97
N PHE A 210 29.12 -8.40 12.11
CA PHE A 210 30.35 -8.71 11.40
C PHE A 210 30.42 -7.89 10.12
N LEU A 211 31.55 -7.29 9.87
CA LEU A 211 31.86 -6.42 8.75
C LEU A 211 33.02 -7.01 7.97
N SER A 212 32.96 -7.05 6.65
CA SER A 212 34.07 -7.46 5.80
C SER A 212 34.34 -6.43 4.72
N GLY A 213 35.64 -6.17 4.47
CA GLY A 213 36.10 -5.10 3.59
C GLY A 213 35.74 -3.73 4.14
N VAL A 214 36.26 -3.44 5.35
CA VAL A 214 35.94 -2.21 6.10
C VAL A 214 36.90 -1.10 5.73
N SER A 215 36.34 0.07 5.38
CA SER A 215 37.10 1.32 5.19
C SER A 215 36.51 2.37 6.13
N ILE A 216 37.33 2.90 7.02
CA ILE A 216 36.97 3.97 7.97
C ILE A 216 37.73 5.23 7.61
N PHE A 217 37.00 6.32 7.39
CA PHE A 217 37.55 7.63 7.10
C PHE A 217 37.28 8.55 8.28
N GLU A 218 38.28 9.19 8.81
CA GLU A 218 38.17 10.26 9.79
C GLU A 218 38.43 11.61 9.11
N MET A 219 37.52 12.56 9.33
CA MET A 219 37.59 13.91 8.82
C MET A 219 37.40 14.90 9.97
N ASP A 220 37.92 16.11 9.83
CA ASP A 220 37.63 17.19 10.76
C ASP A 220 36.27 17.84 10.46
N LEU A 221 35.79 18.79 11.29
CA LEU A 221 34.55 19.50 11.09
C LEU A 221 34.48 20.35 9.81
N ALA A 222 35.64 20.56 9.15
CA ALA A 222 35.75 21.26 7.87
C ALA A 222 35.82 20.29 6.67
N ASP A 223 35.39 19.04 6.85
CA ASP A 223 35.46 17.93 5.88
C ASP A 223 36.88 17.68 5.31
N ARG A 224 37.92 18.03 6.07
CA ARG A 224 39.30 17.73 5.66
C ARG A 224 39.69 16.36 6.17
N PHE A 225 40.29 15.56 5.28
CA PHE A 225 40.76 14.22 5.57
C PHE A 225 41.83 14.22 6.63
N VAL A 226 41.66 13.43 7.69
CA VAL A 226 42.62 13.27 8.81
C VAL A 226 43.37 11.95 8.67
N ARG A 227 42.66 10.82 8.62
CA ARG A 227 43.24 9.49 8.46
C ARG A 227 42.20 8.48 7.94
N ARG A 228 42.70 7.35 7.44
CA ARG A 228 41.91 6.25 6.92
C ARG A 228 42.42 4.95 7.53
N PHE A 229 41.46 4.08 7.87
CA PHE A 229 41.73 2.71 8.26
C PHE A 229 41.12 1.79 7.23
N GLU A 230 41.90 0.81 6.77
CA GLU A 230 41.43 -0.27 5.91
C GLU A 230 41.64 -1.60 6.63
N ALA A 231 40.52 -2.29 6.91
CA ALA A 231 40.54 -3.57 7.59
C ALA A 231 39.91 -4.66 6.68
N GLN A 232 40.43 -5.87 6.77
CA GLN A 232 39.88 -7.01 6.06
C GLN A 232 38.57 -7.43 6.69
N ASP A 233 38.51 -7.55 8.01
CA ASP A 233 37.36 -7.91 8.80
C ASP A 233 37.19 -6.97 9.99
N GLY A 234 35.96 -6.83 10.47
CA GLY A 234 35.63 -6.03 11.63
C GLY A 234 34.37 -6.52 12.32
N GLN A 235 34.21 -6.10 13.56
CA GLN A 235 33.04 -6.38 14.37
C GLN A 235 32.58 -5.11 15.07
N LEU A 236 31.29 -4.81 15.00
CA LEU A 236 30.70 -3.77 15.84
C LEU A 236 30.25 -4.43 17.15
N LEU A 237 30.84 -3.98 18.23
CA LEU A 237 30.52 -4.37 19.59
C LEU A 237 29.97 -3.15 20.35
N ASP A 238 29.44 -3.37 21.56
CA ASP A 238 28.93 -2.25 22.35
C ASP A 238 30.03 -1.25 22.66
N GLY A 239 29.98 -0.08 22.01
CA GLY A 239 30.88 1.05 22.24
C GLY A 239 32.19 1.08 21.45
N PHE A 240 32.47 0.09 20.60
CA PHE A 240 33.69 0.09 19.77
C PHE A 240 33.61 -0.83 18.54
N PHE A 241 34.35 -0.46 17.50
CA PHE A 241 34.69 -1.35 16.40
C PHE A 241 35.93 -2.12 16.73
N LYS A 242 35.88 -3.44 16.71
CA LYS A 242 37.04 -4.31 16.68
C LYS A 242 37.37 -4.59 15.22
N LEU A 243 38.56 -4.20 14.77
CA LEU A 243 39.02 -4.36 13.40
C LEU A 243 40.24 -5.30 13.38
N ASP A 244 40.23 -6.22 12.41
CA ASP A 244 41.32 -7.19 12.25
C ASP A 244 42.07 -6.90 10.94
N HIS A 245 43.43 -7.00 10.97
CA HIS A 245 44.31 -6.78 9.82
C HIS A 245 44.18 -5.39 9.22
N VAL A 246 44.51 -4.36 10.02
CA VAL A 246 44.22 -2.94 9.73
C VAL A 246 45.44 -2.23 9.19
N TRP A 247 45.25 -1.51 8.06
CA TRP A 247 46.21 -0.51 7.58
C TRP A 247 45.72 0.88 7.94
N GLU A 248 46.47 1.59 8.73
CA GLU A 248 46.27 3.00 9.05
C GLU A 248 47.10 3.88 8.11
N SER A 249 46.46 4.85 7.46
CA SER A 249 47.11 5.78 6.54
C SER A 249 46.69 7.21 6.85
N ALA A 250 47.67 8.12 6.95
CA ALA A 250 47.44 9.55 7.16
C ALA A 250 48.29 10.38 6.18
N PRO A 251 47.90 11.62 5.85
CA PRO A 251 48.64 12.46 4.91
C PRO A 251 50.06 12.74 5.39
N GLY A 252 51.04 12.44 4.53
CA GLY A 252 52.45 12.71 4.83
C GLY A 252 53.16 11.74 5.75
N THR A 253 52.51 10.64 6.14
CA THR A 253 53.11 9.56 6.97
C THR A 253 53.08 8.23 6.22
N GLU A 254 54.02 7.33 6.55
CA GLU A 254 53.97 5.96 6.05
C GLU A 254 52.79 5.20 6.67
N SER A 255 52.18 4.30 5.90
CA SER A 255 51.07 3.47 6.41
C SER A 255 51.58 2.50 7.48
N VAL A 256 50.83 2.39 8.56
CA VAL A 256 51.14 1.52 9.71
C VAL A 256 50.17 0.32 9.69
N TYR A 257 50.74 -0.86 9.90
CA TYR A 257 49.92 -2.07 10.00
C TYR A 257 49.69 -2.43 11.48
N HIS A 258 48.43 -2.75 11.79
CA HIS A 258 47.98 -3.25 13.09
C HIS A 258 47.32 -4.62 12.91
N GLU A 259 47.66 -5.59 13.74
CA GLU A 259 47.03 -6.91 13.70
C GLU A 259 45.57 -6.85 14.20
N GLU A 260 45.33 -6.10 15.27
CA GLU A 260 44.03 -5.75 15.81
C GLU A 260 43.99 -4.26 16.19
N LEU A 261 42.83 -3.61 15.95
CA LEU A 261 42.63 -2.21 16.34
C LEU A 261 41.21 -2.03 16.90
N PHE A 262 41.08 -1.31 18.02
CA PHE A 262 39.81 -0.97 18.63
C PHE A 262 39.56 0.53 18.45
N LEU A 263 38.48 0.88 17.77
CA LEU A 263 38.04 2.26 17.55
C LEU A 263 36.79 2.51 18.35
N PRO A 264 36.72 3.51 19.25
CA PRO A 264 35.52 3.83 19.99
C PRO A 264 34.43 4.34 19.05
N THR A 265 33.18 3.99 19.35
CA THR A 265 31.98 4.45 18.59
C THR A 265 30.81 4.59 19.52
N THR A 266 29.89 5.52 19.19
CA THR A 266 28.58 5.65 19.84
C THR A 266 27.49 4.88 19.10
N ILE A 267 27.80 4.32 17.92
CA ILE A 267 26.86 3.56 17.10
C ILE A 267 26.56 2.24 17.81
N THR A 268 25.26 2.00 17.99
CA THR A 268 24.75 0.74 18.55
C THR A 268 24.14 -0.13 17.45
N ILE A 269 24.12 -1.45 17.67
CA ILE A 269 23.49 -2.42 16.75
C ILE A 269 21.99 -2.11 16.58
N GLY A 270 21.32 -1.64 17.65
CA GLY A 270 19.93 -1.19 17.58
C GLY A 270 19.72 -0.06 16.58
N GLN A 271 20.58 0.95 16.60
CA GLN A 271 20.56 2.05 15.63
C GLN A 271 20.78 1.57 14.19
N VAL A 272 21.68 0.62 13.98
CA VAL A 272 21.91 -0.01 12.68
C VAL A 272 20.64 -0.72 12.18
N GLN A 273 19.95 -1.42 13.07
CA GLN A 273 18.68 -2.10 12.73
C GLN A 273 17.52 -1.13 12.48
N GLU A 274 17.40 -0.06 13.25
CA GLU A 274 16.36 0.96 13.10
C GLU A 274 16.51 1.77 11.80
N ASN A 275 17.74 1.90 11.30
CA ASN A 275 18.04 2.63 10.06
C ASN A 275 18.08 1.74 8.80
N LEU A 276 17.59 0.50 8.88
CA LEU A 276 17.25 -0.24 7.67
C LEU A 276 16.17 0.55 6.89
N ALA A 277 16.39 0.72 5.60
CA ALA A 277 15.49 1.49 4.77
C ALA A 277 14.02 1.04 4.94
N SER A 278 13.11 1.99 5.08
CA SER A 278 11.67 1.72 5.22
C SER A 278 11.15 0.92 4.02
N PRO A 279 10.31 -0.11 4.20
CA PRO A 279 9.73 -0.83 3.06
C PRO A 279 8.98 0.08 2.08
N GLU A 280 8.41 1.16 2.58
CA GLU A 280 7.64 2.16 1.85
C GLU A 280 8.47 3.01 0.88
N THR A 281 9.78 3.14 1.13
CA THR A 281 10.71 3.84 0.24
C THR A 281 11.20 2.99 -0.92
N MET A 282 10.83 1.71 -0.94
CA MET A 282 11.24 0.77 -1.98
C MET A 282 10.11 0.45 -2.94
N SER A 283 10.45 0.36 -4.23
CA SER A 283 9.50 -0.05 -5.24
C SER A 283 9.18 -1.55 -5.11
N PHE A 284 7.99 -1.93 -5.59
CA PHE A 284 7.57 -3.33 -5.71
C PHE A 284 8.64 -4.23 -6.36
N TRP A 285 9.36 -3.68 -7.36
CA TRP A 285 10.36 -4.41 -8.12
C TRP A 285 11.68 -4.59 -7.38
N GLU A 286 12.05 -3.66 -6.50
CA GLU A 286 13.28 -3.68 -5.70
C GLU A 286 13.14 -4.54 -4.44
N LEU A 287 11.95 -4.59 -3.85
CA LEU A 287 11.67 -5.33 -2.63
C LEU A 287 12.18 -6.78 -2.64
N PRO A 288 11.99 -7.60 -3.70
CA PRO A 288 12.46 -8.99 -3.69
C PRO A 288 13.99 -9.11 -3.62
N GLN A 289 14.73 -8.17 -4.19
CA GLN A 289 16.19 -8.13 -4.12
C GLN A 289 16.66 -7.74 -2.73
N TYR A 290 16.04 -6.73 -2.14
CA TYR A 290 16.35 -6.26 -0.79
C TYR A 290 16.00 -7.31 0.27
N ILE A 291 14.87 -8.02 0.14
CA ILE A 291 14.49 -9.13 1.02
C ILE A 291 15.57 -10.22 1.02
N ARG A 292 16.05 -10.64 -0.16
CA ARG A 292 17.12 -11.64 -0.26
C ARG A 292 18.43 -11.15 0.37
N PHE A 293 18.80 -9.89 0.12
CA PHE A 293 19.97 -9.27 0.74
C PHE A 293 19.86 -9.28 2.27
N SER A 294 18.73 -8.82 2.82
CA SER A 294 18.51 -8.78 4.28
C SER A 294 18.61 -10.16 4.91
N GLU A 295 17.99 -11.19 4.29
CA GLU A 295 18.06 -12.58 4.78
C GLU A 295 19.47 -13.16 4.75
N GLN A 296 20.22 -12.89 3.68
CA GLN A 296 21.62 -13.34 3.55
C GLN A 296 22.54 -12.65 4.56
N SER A 297 22.22 -11.40 4.90
CA SER A 297 22.95 -10.62 5.89
C SER A 297 22.50 -10.87 7.34
N GLY A 298 21.54 -11.78 7.59
CA GLY A 298 21.04 -12.10 8.93
C GLY A 298 20.06 -11.08 9.52
N PHE A 299 19.65 -10.06 8.75
CA PHE A 299 18.66 -9.08 9.18
C PHE A 299 17.23 -9.60 9.01
N SER A 300 16.31 -9.08 9.82
CA SER A 300 14.90 -9.42 9.69
C SER A 300 14.28 -8.75 8.45
N ALA A 301 13.95 -9.56 7.44
CA ALA A 301 13.23 -9.09 6.27
C ALA A 301 11.70 -9.09 6.45
N LEU A 302 11.19 -9.32 7.66
CA LEU A 302 9.74 -9.48 7.92
C LEU A 302 8.90 -8.28 7.49
N PRO A 303 9.26 -7.01 7.80
CA PRO A 303 8.48 -5.85 7.36
C PRO A 303 8.40 -5.74 5.82
N HIS A 304 9.54 -5.96 5.13
CA HIS A 304 9.62 -5.89 3.67
C HIS A 304 8.82 -6.99 3.00
N LYS A 305 8.87 -8.22 3.53
CA LYS A 305 8.04 -9.34 3.04
C LYS A 305 6.55 -9.06 3.21
N LEU A 306 6.17 -8.55 4.40
CA LEU A 306 4.78 -8.23 4.69
C LEU A 306 4.27 -7.14 3.74
N TYR A 307 5.04 -6.09 3.54
CA TYR A 307 4.71 -5.01 2.62
C TYR A 307 4.59 -5.50 1.18
N TRP A 308 5.52 -6.32 0.70
CA TRP A 308 5.48 -6.91 -0.65
C TRP A 308 4.24 -7.78 -0.88
N HIS A 309 3.87 -8.63 0.09
CA HIS A 309 2.64 -9.43 0.03
C HIS A 309 1.39 -8.55 0.08
N SER A 310 1.39 -7.46 0.83
CA SER A 310 0.28 -6.50 0.88
C SER A 310 0.09 -5.79 -0.46
N LEU A 311 1.19 -5.41 -1.12
CA LEU A 311 1.16 -4.85 -2.47
C LEU A 311 0.58 -5.85 -3.48
N LEU A 312 0.98 -7.12 -3.44
CA LEU A 312 0.42 -8.19 -4.28
C LEU A 312 -1.07 -8.42 -4.04
N ALA A 313 -1.53 -8.28 -2.80
CA ALA A 313 -2.94 -8.44 -2.43
C ALA A 313 -3.80 -7.25 -2.88
N SER A 314 -3.22 -6.07 -3.14
CA SER A 314 -3.94 -4.82 -3.39
C SER A 314 -4.90 -4.86 -4.61
N PRO A 315 -4.57 -5.44 -5.79
CA PRO A 315 -5.51 -5.53 -6.90
C PRO A 315 -6.76 -6.36 -6.56
N PHE A 316 -6.56 -7.44 -5.81
CA PHE A 316 -7.66 -8.29 -5.34
C PHE A 316 -8.50 -7.59 -4.27
N LEU A 317 -7.87 -6.81 -3.40
CA LEU A 317 -8.56 -5.98 -2.41
C LEU A 317 -9.45 -4.95 -3.10
N PHE A 318 -8.98 -4.31 -4.17
CA PHE A 318 -9.79 -3.35 -4.93
C PHE A 318 -11.03 -4.01 -5.52
N CYS A 319 -10.89 -5.21 -6.10
CA CYS A 319 -12.04 -5.99 -6.59
C CYS A 319 -13.00 -6.37 -5.44
N ALA A 320 -12.46 -6.80 -4.30
CA ALA A 320 -13.25 -7.12 -3.11
C ALA A 320 -14.05 -5.92 -2.61
N MET A 321 -13.47 -4.72 -2.63
CA MET A 321 -14.14 -3.48 -2.25
C MET A 321 -15.32 -3.13 -3.18
N ILE A 322 -15.23 -3.42 -4.49
CA ILE A 322 -16.35 -3.31 -5.40
C ILE A 322 -17.48 -4.26 -5.02
N LEU A 323 -17.16 -5.52 -4.69
CA LEU A 323 -18.16 -6.52 -4.28
C LEU A 323 -18.87 -6.09 -2.99
N VAL A 324 -18.12 -5.62 -2.01
CA VAL A 324 -18.68 -5.09 -0.75
C VAL A 324 -19.59 -3.89 -1.01
N ALA A 325 -19.14 -2.90 -1.79
CA ALA A 325 -19.96 -1.73 -2.15
C ALA A 325 -21.28 -2.14 -2.82
N SER A 326 -21.19 -3.11 -3.74
CA SER A 326 -22.34 -3.62 -4.49
C SER A 326 -23.34 -4.35 -3.60
N ALA A 327 -22.86 -5.05 -2.56
CA ALA A 327 -23.71 -5.74 -1.60
C ALA A 327 -24.69 -4.80 -0.90
N PHE A 328 -24.30 -3.55 -0.62
CA PHE A 328 -25.17 -2.57 0.05
C PHE A 328 -26.21 -1.92 -0.87
N TYR A 329 -25.94 -1.78 -2.17
CA TYR A 329 -26.78 -1.02 -3.09
C TYR A 329 -27.62 -1.86 -4.04
N LEU A 330 -27.22 -3.09 -4.35
CA LEU A 330 -27.96 -3.98 -5.24
C LEU A 330 -29.14 -4.70 -4.56
N THR A 331 -29.49 -4.34 -3.33
CA THR A 331 -30.61 -4.90 -2.60
C THR A 331 -31.96 -4.41 -3.13
N THR A 332 -32.90 -5.33 -3.36
CA THR A 332 -34.18 -5.11 -4.06
C THR A 332 -35.24 -4.31 -3.29
N ASN A 333 -35.05 -4.05 -1.98
CA ASN A 333 -36.05 -3.44 -1.14
C ASN A 333 -35.98 -1.90 -1.12
N ASN A 334 -36.49 -1.26 -2.18
CA ASN A 334 -36.44 0.20 -2.37
C ASN A 334 -37.62 0.95 -1.74
N ARG A 335 -38.40 0.34 -0.83
CA ARG A 335 -39.50 1.02 -0.18
C ARG A 335 -39.00 2.00 0.87
N LEU A 336 -39.18 3.31 0.58
CA LEU A 336 -39.08 4.45 1.48
C LEU A 336 -37.67 4.76 2.10
N GLY A 337 -36.91 5.64 1.46
CA GLY A 337 -35.93 6.49 2.14
C GLY A 337 -34.65 5.85 2.70
N GLY A 338 -34.36 4.58 2.40
CA GLY A 338 -33.25 3.82 2.99
C GLY A 338 -31.84 4.08 2.43
N TRP A 339 -31.67 4.98 1.48
CA TRP A 339 -30.42 5.24 0.78
C TRP A 339 -29.30 5.74 1.70
N THR A 340 -29.64 6.69 2.57
CA THR A 340 -28.69 7.27 3.53
C THR A 340 -28.22 6.22 4.54
N LYS A 341 -29.14 5.39 5.05
CA LYS A 341 -28.79 4.31 5.98
C LYS A 341 -27.87 3.26 5.34
N ARG A 342 -28.11 2.91 4.07
CA ARG A 342 -27.26 1.97 3.31
C ARG A 342 -25.89 2.56 3.02
N GLY A 343 -25.85 3.83 2.63
CA GLY A 343 -24.59 4.55 2.45
C GLY A 343 -23.77 4.56 3.74
N LEU A 344 -24.41 4.90 4.87
CA LEU A 344 -23.74 4.90 6.17
C LEU A 344 -23.29 3.50 6.60
N ALA A 345 -24.11 2.46 6.38
CA ALA A 345 -23.75 1.08 6.67
C ALA A 345 -22.58 0.60 5.80
N GLY A 346 -22.57 0.92 4.50
CA GLY A 346 -21.44 0.62 3.61
C GLY A 346 -20.15 1.34 4.02
N LEU A 347 -20.26 2.62 4.38
CA LEU A 347 -19.12 3.39 4.90
C LEU A 347 -18.57 2.78 6.19
N GLY A 348 -19.48 2.38 7.11
CA GLY A 348 -19.12 1.68 8.35
C GLY A 348 -18.43 0.34 8.08
N ALA A 349 -18.93 -0.46 7.13
CA ALA A 349 -18.29 -1.71 6.72
C ALA A 349 -16.87 -1.48 6.15
N GLY A 350 -16.70 -0.45 5.33
CA GLY A 350 -15.39 -0.05 4.83
C GLY A 350 -14.44 0.33 5.96
N PHE A 351 -14.90 1.14 6.91
CA PHE A 351 -14.08 1.51 8.07
C PHE A 351 -13.67 0.28 8.90
N MET A 352 -14.59 -0.66 9.12
CA MET A 352 -14.29 -1.91 9.82
C MET A 352 -13.26 -2.75 9.06
N LEU A 353 -13.37 -2.85 7.74
CA LEU A 353 -12.39 -3.55 6.90
C LEU A 353 -11.01 -2.87 6.95
N TYR A 354 -10.98 -1.55 7.00
CA TYR A 354 -9.74 -0.79 7.20
C TYR A 354 -9.08 -1.10 8.53
N PHE A 355 -9.83 -0.96 9.58
CA PHE A 355 -9.33 -1.27 10.92
C PHE A 355 -8.83 -2.71 11.01
N PHE A 356 -9.59 -3.64 10.42
CA PHE A 356 -9.18 -5.04 10.35
C PHE A 356 -7.87 -5.22 9.55
N SER A 357 -7.71 -4.52 8.43
CA SER A 357 -6.48 -4.54 7.63
C SER A 357 -5.28 -4.01 8.43
N ARG A 358 -5.43 -2.88 9.13
CA ARG A 358 -4.36 -2.31 9.95
C ARG A 358 -4.01 -3.22 11.15
N LEU A 359 -5.02 -3.83 11.76
CA LEU A 359 -4.82 -4.77 12.86
C LEU A 359 -4.04 -6.02 12.40
N THR A 360 -4.47 -6.65 11.31
CA THR A 360 -3.78 -7.86 10.78
C THR A 360 -2.35 -7.54 10.35
N TYR A 361 -2.12 -6.36 9.74
CA TYR A 361 -0.79 -5.89 9.38
C TYR A 361 0.11 -5.71 10.61
N ALA A 362 -0.38 -5.03 11.65
CA ALA A 362 0.35 -4.84 12.91
C ALA A 362 0.69 -6.17 13.61
N LEU A 363 -0.26 -7.11 13.62
CA LEU A 363 -0.03 -8.48 14.15
C LEU A 363 0.98 -9.27 13.30
N GLY A 364 1.02 -9.02 12.00
CA GLY A 364 2.02 -9.56 11.09
C GLY A 364 3.43 -9.04 11.37
N LEU A 365 3.58 -7.72 11.58
CA LEU A 365 4.85 -7.08 11.96
C LEU A 365 5.37 -7.62 13.30
N SER A 366 4.47 -7.92 14.23
CA SER A 366 4.83 -8.52 15.54
C SER A 366 5.10 -10.03 15.48
N ALA A 367 5.09 -10.64 14.27
CA ALA A 367 5.25 -12.08 14.06
C ALA A 367 4.23 -12.98 14.81
N ILE A 368 3.11 -12.40 15.31
CA ILE A 368 2.03 -13.14 15.96
C ILE A 368 1.20 -13.91 14.92
N LEU A 369 0.96 -13.28 13.75
CA LEU A 369 0.29 -13.92 12.63
C LEU A 369 1.30 -14.34 11.56
N PRO A 370 1.07 -15.52 10.91
CA PRO A 370 1.83 -15.87 9.71
C PRO A 370 1.70 -14.78 8.64
N LEU A 371 2.80 -14.47 7.97
CA LEU A 371 2.93 -13.38 7.00
C LEU A 371 1.83 -13.43 5.91
N SER A 372 1.55 -14.62 5.37
CA SER A 372 0.51 -14.80 4.36
C SER A 372 -0.89 -14.46 4.88
N LEU A 373 -1.22 -14.86 6.11
CA LEU A 373 -2.50 -14.51 6.73
C LEU A 373 -2.58 -12.99 7.00
N ALA A 374 -1.53 -12.40 7.52
CA ALA A 374 -1.51 -10.97 7.83
C ALA A 374 -1.76 -10.08 6.60
N ALA A 375 -1.18 -10.44 5.44
CA ALA A 375 -1.31 -9.68 4.21
C ALA A 375 -2.61 -9.97 3.44
N TRP A 376 -3.07 -11.24 3.40
CA TRP A 376 -4.17 -11.67 2.54
C TRP A 376 -5.53 -11.76 3.25
N ALA A 377 -5.57 -11.84 4.59
CA ALA A 377 -6.82 -11.96 5.33
C ALA A 377 -7.82 -10.82 5.05
N PRO A 378 -7.43 -9.53 5.00
CA PRO A 378 -8.39 -8.46 4.70
C PRO A 378 -9.03 -8.62 3.33
N THR A 379 -8.24 -8.98 2.33
CA THR A 379 -8.70 -9.21 0.96
C THR A 379 -9.66 -10.39 0.87
N THR A 380 -9.31 -11.53 1.48
CA THR A 380 -10.14 -12.74 1.46
C THR A 380 -11.43 -12.54 2.22
N VAL A 381 -11.40 -11.91 3.39
CA VAL A 381 -12.60 -11.61 4.18
C VAL A 381 -13.54 -10.67 3.42
N ALA A 382 -13.02 -9.59 2.85
CA ALA A 382 -13.82 -8.64 2.06
C ALA A 382 -14.45 -9.34 0.84
N ALA A 383 -13.66 -10.15 0.11
CA ALA A 383 -14.15 -10.89 -1.05
C ALA A 383 -15.25 -11.89 -0.68
N LEU A 384 -15.02 -12.69 0.37
CA LEU A 384 -16.00 -13.68 0.83
C LEU A 384 -17.29 -13.02 1.30
N LEU A 385 -17.21 -11.93 2.08
CA LEU A 385 -18.40 -11.19 2.52
C LEU A 385 -19.18 -10.63 1.32
N GLY A 386 -18.49 -9.99 0.38
CA GLY A 386 -19.13 -9.44 -0.82
C GLY A 386 -19.78 -10.52 -1.69
N LEU A 387 -19.06 -11.62 -1.97
CA LEU A 387 -19.55 -12.75 -2.76
C LEU A 387 -20.73 -13.45 -2.10
N THR A 388 -20.60 -13.82 -0.82
CA THR A 388 -21.67 -14.51 -0.08
C THR A 388 -22.96 -13.70 -0.10
N TYR A 389 -22.85 -12.38 0.12
CA TYR A 389 -24.02 -11.52 0.11
C TYR A 389 -24.64 -11.40 -1.27
N LEU A 390 -23.86 -11.27 -2.33
CA LEU A 390 -24.34 -11.18 -3.71
C LEU A 390 -25.01 -12.48 -4.16
N PHE A 391 -24.39 -13.64 -3.93
CA PHE A 391 -24.99 -14.95 -4.26
C PHE A 391 -26.31 -15.19 -3.52
N HIS A 392 -26.34 -14.94 -2.21
CA HIS A 392 -27.56 -15.14 -1.43
C HIS A 392 -28.74 -14.28 -1.90
N ARG A 393 -28.47 -13.16 -2.58
CA ARG A 393 -29.50 -12.22 -3.06
C ARG A 393 -29.87 -12.38 -4.54
N GLU A 394 -29.03 -13.03 -5.33
CA GLU A 394 -29.30 -13.28 -6.74
C GLU A 394 -30.11 -14.57 -6.95
N ASP A 395 -29.84 -15.60 -6.13
CA ASP A 395 -30.50 -16.92 -6.19
C ASP A 395 -31.74 -17.03 -5.27
N GLY A 396 -32.07 -16.05 -4.49
CA GLY A 396 -33.24 -15.94 -3.60
C GLY A 396 -34.15 -14.78 -4.03
#